data_8fb6e85eff451d5780f579fade7483a8
#
_entry.id   8fb6e85eff451d5780f579fade7483a8
#
_cell.length_a   1.000
_cell.length_b   1.000
_cell.length_c   1.000
_cell.angle_alpha   90.00
_cell.angle_beta   90.00
_cell.angle_gamma   90.00
#
_symmetry.space_group_name_H-M   'P 1'
#
loop_
_entity.id
_entity.type
_entity.pdbx_description
1 polymer ?
#
loop_
_entity_poly.entity_id
_entity_poly.type
_entity_poly.pdbx_seq_one_letter_code
_entity_poly.pdbx_strand_id
1 'polypeptide(L)'
;MIVNYDRIFNVVDIYNNSWGPNDDTTLQPAPPQVLAALENGTTNGRNGKGAIYTWAGGNGRADQDNSNYDGYANSRYVISVAAITDQGQPSWYSEPGANVLVTAPSNGGLNSITTTGTNNSYVGDFGGTSSATPLVSGIIAMMLENNPNLTWRDVQHVLVNSSDVVNSTNSGWLINGA
;
A
#
# COMPACT_ATOMS: atom_id res chain seq x y z
N MET A 1 19.00 2.50 3.52
CA MET A 1 19.02 1.12 2.94
C MET A 1 18.57 1.25 1.49
N ILE A 2 19.46 1.03 0.51
CA ILE A 2 19.06 1.01 -0.90
C ILE A 2 18.48 -0.39 -1.13
N VAL A 3 17.17 -0.52 -1.18
CA VAL A 3 16.55 -1.76 -1.59
C VAL A 3 16.85 -1.94 -3.07
N ASN A 4 17.46 -3.04 -3.42
CA ASN A 4 17.96 -3.32 -4.78
C ASN A 4 16.78 -3.77 -5.67
N TYR A 5 15.84 -2.87 -5.95
CA TYR A 5 14.68 -3.13 -6.80
C TYR A 5 15.07 -3.54 -8.24
N ASP A 6 16.30 -3.20 -8.66
CA ASP A 6 16.76 -3.42 -10.04
C ASP A 6 17.29 -4.81 -10.33
N ARG A 7 17.69 -5.59 -9.31
CA ARG A 7 18.40 -6.85 -9.56
C ARG A 7 17.53 -8.08 -9.69
N ILE A 8 16.30 -8.04 -9.18
CA ILE A 8 15.44 -9.23 -9.05
C ILE A 8 14.02 -9.03 -9.55
N PHE A 9 13.74 -7.95 -10.32
CA PHE A 9 12.39 -7.65 -10.83
C PHE A 9 11.83 -8.74 -11.77
N ASN A 10 12.66 -9.65 -12.29
CA ASN A 10 12.23 -10.83 -13.04
C ASN A 10 12.01 -12.08 -12.18
N VAL A 11 12.31 -12.01 -10.87
CA VAL A 11 12.16 -13.12 -9.91
C VAL A 11 11.09 -12.79 -8.87
N VAL A 12 10.94 -11.51 -8.53
CA VAL A 12 9.98 -11.04 -7.53
C VAL A 12 8.83 -10.36 -8.25
N ASP A 13 7.62 -10.89 -8.08
CA ASP A 13 6.42 -10.33 -8.68
C ASP A 13 5.84 -9.17 -7.86
N ILE A 14 5.93 -9.23 -6.53
CA ILE A 14 5.32 -8.27 -5.61
C ILE A 14 6.35 -7.82 -4.58
N TYR A 15 6.51 -6.52 -4.43
CA TYR A 15 7.32 -5.87 -3.42
C TYR A 15 6.42 -5.20 -2.39
N ASN A 16 6.43 -5.70 -1.16
CA ASN A 16 5.71 -5.10 -0.05
C ASN A 16 6.61 -4.14 0.74
N ASN A 17 6.17 -2.89 0.88
CA ASN A 17 6.91 -1.83 1.54
C ASN A 17 6.08 -1.25 2.70
N SER A 18 6.30 -1.81 3.90
CA SER A 18 5.63 -1.36 5.13
C SER A 18 6.51 -0.37 5.91
N TRP A 19 7.04 0.62 5.21
CA TRP A 19 7.91 1.66 5.74
C TRP A 19 7.77 2.93 4.89
N GLY A 20 8.23 4.07 5.40
CA GLY A 20 8.19 5.35 4.73
C GLY A 20 9.14 6.36 5.37
N PRO A 21 9.09 7.61 4.94
CA PRO A 21 9.73 8.72 5.64
C PRO A 21 9.11 8.94 7.02
N ASN A 22 9.56 9.98 7.73
CA ASN A 22 8.95 10.35 9.00
C ASN A 22 7.54 10.88 8.77
N ASP A 23 6.64 10.53 9.68
CA ASP A 23 5.27 11.07 9.70
C ASP A 23 5.33 12.55 10.18
N ASP A 24 5.44 13.49 9.24
CA ASP A 24 5.43 14.93 9.49
C ASP A 24 4.81 15.71 8.32
N THR A 25 4.59 17.00 8.46
CA THR A 25 3.90 17.83 7.46
C THR A 25 4.81 18.31 6.32
N THR A 26 5.98 17.72 6.14
CA THR A 26 6.94 18.14 5.11
C THR A 26 6.88 17.26 3.87
N LEU A 27 7.10 17.87 2.71
CA LEU A 27 7.28 17.12 1.47
C LEU A 27 8.61 16.35 1.50
N GLN A 28 8.54 15.06 1.42
CA GLN A 28 9.69 14.15 1.48
C GLN A 28 9.83 13.38 0.16
N PRO A 29 10.50 13.95 -0.86
CA PRO A 29 10.57 13.32 -2.17
C PRO A 29 11.37 12.02 -2.12
N ALA A 30 10.91 11.02 -2.86
CA ALA A 30 11.71 9.81 -3.06
C ALA A 30 12.99 10.14 -3.85
N PRO A 31 14.12 9.51 -3.52
CA PRO A 31 15.34 9.67 -4.29
C PRO A 31 15.14 9.32 -5.77
N PRO A 32 15.73 10.06 -6.71
CA PRO A 32 15.58 9.80 -8.14
C PRO A 32 15.91 8.36 -8.56
N GLN A 33 16.87 7.74 -7.90
CA GLN A 33 17.26 6.35 -8.14
C GLN A 33 16.15 5.36 -7.79
N VAL A 34 15.36 5.65 -6.76
CA VAL A 34 14.20 4.83 -6.37
C VAL A 34 13.10 4.97 -7.41
N LEU A 35 12.79 6.20 -7.83
CA LEU A 35 11.79 6.44 -8.88
C LEU A 35 12.16 5.74 -10.18
N ALA A 36 13.44 5.81 -10.59
CA ALA A 36 13.94 5.11 -11.76
C ALA A 36 13.83 3.58 -11.63
N ALA A 37 14.09 3.03 -10.43
CA ALA A 37 13.96 1.61 -10.16
C ALA A 37 12.49 1.14 -10.19
N LEU A 38 11.56 1.93 -9.64
CA LEU A 38 10.11 1.65 -9.71
C LEU A 38 9.61 1.67 -11.16
N GLU A 39 10.03 2.66 -11.94
CA GLU A 39 9.71 2.77 -13.37
C GLU A 39 10.27 1.57 -14.15
N ASN A 40 11.52 1.21 -13.93
CA ASN A 40 12.14 0.06 -14.56
C ASN A 40 11.41 -1.25 -14.21
N GLY A 41 11.10 -1.46 -12.92
CA GLY A 41 10.41 -2.65 -12.46
C GLY A 41 8.97 -2.77 -13.01
N THR A 42 8.22 -1.65 -13.07
CA THR A 42 6.88 -1.64 -13.67
C THR A 42 6.88 -1.77 -15.19
N THR A 43 7.98 -1.41 -15.85
CA THR A 43 8.11 -1.55 -17.30
C THR A 43 8.60 -2.95 -17.71
N ASN A 44 9.65 -3.45 -17.05
CA ASN A 44 10.39 -4.63 -17.49
C ASN A 44 10.15 -5.87 -16.58
N GLY A 45 9.67 -5.66 -15.36
CA GLY A 45 9.42 -6.76 -14.41
C GLY A 45 8.35 -7.74 -14.92
N ARG A 46 8.35 -8.96 -14.38
CA ARG A 46 7.40 -10.01 -14.75
C ARG A 46 7.30 -10.22 -16.26
N ASN A 47 8.43 -10.21 -16.94
CA ASN A 47 8.51 -10.34 -18.40
C ASN A 47 7.69 -9.27 -19.15
N GLY A 48 7.81 -8.01 -18.74
CA GLY A 48 7.12 -6.86 -19.33
C GLY A 48 5.69 -6.61 -18.85
N LYS A 49 5.17 -7.41 -17.91
CA LYS A 49 3.86 -7.15 -17.29
C LYS A 49 3.95 -6.14 -16.14
N GLY A 50 5.15 -5.91 -15.65
CA GLY A 50 5.47 -5.02 -14.54
C GLY A 50 5.41 -5.68 -13.16
N ALA A 51 6.43 -5.47 -12.36
CA ALA A 51 6.42 -5.81 -10.94
C ALA A 51 5.40 -4.93 -10.20
N ILE A 52 4.82 -5.47 -9.14
CA ILE A 52 3.82 -4.79 -8.32
C ILE A 52 4.51 -4.25 -7.07
N TYR A 53 4.27 -2.98 -6.77
CA TYR A 53 4.78 -2.34 -5.56
C TYR A 53 3.62 -1.88 -4.70
N THR A 54 3.49 -2.43 -3.50
CA THR A 54 2.56 -1.95 -2.47
C THR A 54 3.33 -1.11 -1.46
N TRP A 55 2.73 -0.03 -1.00
CA TRP A 55 3.37 0.88 -0.04
C TRP A 55 2.39 1.31 1.05
N ALA A 56 2.88 1.32 2.31
CA ALA A 56 2.12 1.85 3.44
C ALA A 56 1.89 3.35 3.25
N GLY A 57 0.65 3.80 3.47
CA GLY A 57 0.23 5.17 3.20
C GLY A 57 0.59 6.18 4.30
N GLY A 58 1.22 5.73 5.41
CA GLY A 58 1.64 6.58 6.52
C GLY A 58 0.70 6.56 7.73
N ASN A 59 1.21 6.94 8.90
CA ASN A 59 0.51 6.85 10.18
C ASN A 59 0.45 8.21 10.93
N GLY A 60 0.81 9.30 10.27
CA GLY A 60 0.94 10.65 10.83
C GLY A 60 -0.34 11.49 10.84
N ARG A 61 -1.54 10.89 10.66
CA ARG A 61 -2.78 11.65 10.64
C ARG A 61 -2.98 12.57 11.86
N ALA A 62 -2.56 12.11 13.05
CA ALA A 62 -2.64 12.90 14.27
C ALA A 62 -1.72 14.12 14.23
N ASP A 63 -0.64 14.04 13.48
CA ASP A 63 0.36 15.09 13.26
C ASP A 63 0.02 15.95 12.02
N GLN A 64 -1.17 15.76 11.45
CA GLN A 64 -1.67 16.45 10.25
C GLN A 64 -0.88 16.13 8.97
N ASP A 65 -0.23 14.97 8.94
CA ASP A 65 0.46 14.50 7.76
C ASP A 65 -0.52 14.00 6.68
N ASN A 66 0.00 13.86 5.49
CA ASN A 66 -0.77 13.47 4.32
C ASN A 66 0.09 12.58 3.40
N SER A 67 -0.40 11.42 3.08
CA SER A 67 0.28 10.44 2.24
C SER A 67 0.80 11.00 0.89
N ASN A 68 0.24 12.12 0.41
CA ASN A 68 0.78 12.80 -0.78
C ASN A 68 2.12 13.51 -0.53
N TYR A 69 2.50 13.74 0.73
CA TYR A 69 3.80 14.34 1.06
C TYR A 69 4.92 13.32 0.98
N ASP A 70 4.59 12.03 1.03
CA ASP A 70 5.51 10.91 0.95
C ASP A 70 5.84 10.53 -0.48
N GLY A 71 7.02 10.87 -0.95
CA GLY A 71 7.44 10.65 -2.34
C GLY A 71 7.51 9.19 -2.78
N TYR A 72 7.52 8.25 -1.84
CA TYR A 72 7.39 6.82 -2.14
C TYR A 72 5.94 6.43 -2.34
N ALA A 73 5.08 6.72 -1.36
CA ALA A 73 3.66 6.36 -1.38
C ALA A 73 2.89 7.10 -2.48
N ASN A 74 3.27 8.33 -2.84
CA ASN A 74 2.61 9.12 -3.87
C ASN A 74 3.09 8.82 -5.30
N SER A 75 4.04 7.90 -5.47
CA SER A 75 4.51 7.51 -6.80
C SER A 75 3.40 6.79 -7.59
N ARG A 76 3.20 7.19 -8.85
CA ARG A 76 2.25 6.53 -9.77
C ARG A 76 2.53 5.05 -10.01
N TYR A 77 3.73 4.58 -9.68
CA TYR A 77 4.18 3.20 -9.87
C TYR A 77 3.86 2.29 -8.68
N VAL A 78 3.30 2.84 -7.60
CA VAL A 78 2.98 2.08 -6.40
C VAL A 78 1.48 2.04 -6.15
N ILE A 79 1.06 1.08 -5.34
CA ILE A 79 -0.26 0.95 -4.76
C ILE A 79 -0.14 1.42 -3.31
N SER A 80 -0.55 2.67 -3.04
CA SER A 80 -0.59 3.18 -1.68
C SER A 80 -1.79 2.60 -0.93
N VAL A 81 -1.56 2.12 0.29
CA VAL A 81 -2.54 1.40 1.09
C VAL A 81 -2.76 2.12 2.42
N ALA A 82 -4.00 2.54 2.67
CA ALA A 82 -4.42 3.08 3.95
C ALA A 82 -5.01 1.99 4.87
N ALA A 83 -5.28 2.36 6.11
CA ALA A 83 -5.78 1.44 7.13
C ALA A 83 -7.21 1.79 7.56
N ILE A 84 -8.05 0.75 7.68
CA ILE A 84 -9.37 0.82 8.30
C ILE A 84 -9.43 -0.10 9.52
N THR A 85 -10.31 0.24 10.46
CA THR A 85 -10.59 -0.57 11.64
C THR A 85 -11.47 -1.78 11.28
N ASP A 86 -11.62 -2.69 12.23
CA ASP A 86 -12.56 -3.81 12.18
C ASP A 86 -14.04 -3.38 12.10
N GLN A 87 -14.34 -2.10 12.28
CA GLN A 87 -15.67 -1.50 12.12
C GLN A 87 -15.82 -0.71 10.79
N GLY A 88 -14.88 -0.83 9.87
CA GLY A 88 -14.91 -0.13 8.60
C GLY A 88 -14.70 1.38 8.69
N GLN A 89 -14.15 1.88 9.81
CA GLN A 89 -13.80 3.28 9.97
C GLN A 89 -12.32 3.50 9.62
N PRO A 90 -11.94 4.67 9.09
CA PRO A 90 -10.52 4.99 8.96
C PRO A 90 -9.81 4.85 10.32
N SER A 91 -8.70 4.13 10.37
CA SER A 91 -7.88 4.06 11.57
C SER A 91 -7.42 5.45 11.95
N TRP A 92 -7.40 5.76 13.24
CA TRP A 92 -7.15 7.13 13.75
C TRP A 92 -5.81 7.72 13.32
N TYR A 93 -4.85 6.88 13.02
CA TYR A 93 -3.51 7.26 12.59
C TYR A 93 -3.38 7.30 11.05
N SER A 94 -4.26 6.61 10.32
CA SER A 94 -4.10 6.44 8.86
C SER A 94 -4.24 7.76 8.13
N GLU A 95 -3.20 8.13 7.40
CA GLU A 95 -3.14 9.37 6.66
C GLU A 95 -4.18 9.43 5.54
N PRO A 96 -4.76 10.60 5.32
CA PRO A 96 -5.50 10.88 4.10
C PRO A 96 -4.54 11.11 2.93
N GLY A 97 -5.02 10.97 1.70
CA GLY A 97 -4.23 11.31 0.52
C GLY A 97 -4.94 10.91 -0.77
N ALA A 98 -4.86 11.74 -1.81
CA ALA A 98 -5.42 11.43 -3.11
C ALA A 98 -4.65 10.31 -3.85
N ASN A 99 -3.44 9.99 -3.38
CA ASN A 99 -2.62 8.88 -3.86
C ASN A 99 -3.04 7.52 -3.29
N VAL A 100 -3.81 7.48 -2.19
CA VAL A 100 -4.29 6.22 -1.62
C VAL A 100 -5.22 5.53 -2.60
N LEU A 101 -4.84 4.33 -3.02
CA LEU A 101 -5.60 3.58 -4.01
C LEU A 101 -6.66 2.68 -3.36
N VAL A 102 -6.31 2.01 -2.27
CA VAL A 102 -7.19 1.10 -1.52
C VAL A 102 -6.92 1.18 -0.02
N THR A 103 -7.86 0.65 0.76
CA THR A 103 -7.69 0.46 2.20
C THR A 103 -7.78 -1.02 2.55
N ALA A 104 -7.13 -1.42 3.63
CA ALA A 104 -7.26 -2.77 4.17
C ALA A 104 -7.39 -2.75 5.70
N PRO A 105 -7.95 -3.80 6.30
CA PRO A 105 -8.08 -3.90 7.75
C PRO A 105 -6.74 -3.79 8.48
N SER A 106 -6.76 -3.10 9.63
CA SER A 106 -5.65 -2.96 10.54
C SER A 106 -6.17 -2.77 11.96
N ASN A 107 -5.34 -2.27 12.87
CA ASN A 107 -5.75 -1.88 14.22
C ASN A 107 -6.39 -0.48 14.26
N GLY A 108 -6.72 -0.02 15.45
CA GLY A 108 -7.33 1.31 15.70
C GLY A 108 -8.82 1.22 16.05
N GLY A 109 -9.40 0.02 16.02
CA GLY A 109 -10.73 -0.34 16.54
C GLY A 109 -10.62 -1.26 17.75
N LEU A 110 -11.51 -2.24 17.84
CA LEU A 110 -11.54 -3.21 18.93
C LEU A 110 -10.50 -4.33 18.72
N ASN A 111 -10.23 -4.68 17.48
CA ASN A 111 -9.33 -5.76 17.10
C ASN A 111 -8.09 -5.23 16.36
N SER A 112 -7.05 -6.04 16.35
CA SER A 112 -5.79 -5.80 15.65
C SER A 112 -5.45 -6.98 14.75
N ILE A 113 -4.38 -6.87 13.99
CA ILE A 113 -3.93 -7.95 13.11
C ILE A 113 -3.06 -8.94 13.89
N THR A 114 -3.40 -10.21 13.77
CA THR A 114 -2.55 -11.29 14.27
C THR A 114 -1.55 -11.72 13.20
N THR A 115 -0.30 -11.79 13.55
CA THR A 115 0.79 -12.21 12.67
C THR A 115 1.79 -13.12 13.39
N THR A 116 2.73 -13.67 12.65
CA THR A 116 3.80 -14.48 13.21
C THR A 116 4.77 -13.62 14.03
N GLY A 117 5.16 -14.13 15.19
CA GLY A 117 6.17 -13.55 16.06
C GLY A 117 7.50 -14.32 16.02
N THR A 118 8.43 -13.94 16.88
CA THR A 118 9.70 -14.64 17.06
C THR A 118 9.50 -15.95 17.80
N ASN A 119 10.43 -16.90 17.66
CA ASN A 119 10.43 -18.18 18.36
C ASN A 119 9.14 -19.00 18.20
N ASN A 120 8.60 -19.09 16.99
CA ASN A 120 7.36 -19.82 16.67
C ASN A 120 6.14 -19.35 17.48
N SER A 121 6.08 -18.06 17.80
CA SER A 121 4.93 -17.44 18.47
C SER A 121 4.06 -16.65 17.49
N TYR A 122 2.97 -16.10 18.03
CA TYR A 122 2.11 -15.14 17.34
C TYR A 122 2.08 -13.83 18.12
N VAL A 123 1.89 -12.74 17.38
CA VAL A 123 1.67 -11.38 17.89
C VAL A 123 0.27 -10.97 17.48
N GLY A 124 -0.55 -10.54 18.44
CA GLY A 124 -1.97 -10.21 18.23
C GLY A 124 -2.29 -8.72 18.18
N ASP A 125 -1.27 -7.85 18.19
CA ASP A 125 -1.41 -6.40 18.26
C ASP A 125 -0.70 -5.67 17.10
N PHE A 126 -0.41 -6.37 16.01
CA PHE A 126 0.20 -5.77 14.84
C PHE A 126 -0.76 -4.79 14.15
N GLY A 127 -0.25 -3.62 13.76
CA GLY A 127 -1.08 -2.53 13.26
C GLY A 127 -0.35 -1.57 12.34
N GLY A 128 -0.91 -0.36 12.22
CA GLY A 128 -0.44 0.66 11.29
C GLY A 128 -0.86 0.37 9.85
N THR A 129 -0.62 1.29 8.95
CA THR A 129 -0.68 1.02 7.50
C THR A 129 0.31 -0.07 7.10
N SER A 130 1.30 -0.32 7.97
CA SER A 130 2.28 -1.42 7.85
C SER A 130 1.66 -2.82 7.88
N SER A 131 0.53 -3.02 8.58
CA SER A 131 -0.19 -4.31 8.60
C SER A 131 -1.25 -4.41 7.49
N ALA A 132 -1.84 -3.30 7.08
CA ALA A 132 -2.78 -3.23 5.97
C ALA A 132 -2.12 -3.59 4.62
N THR A 133 -0.91 -3.08 4.40
CA THR A 133 -0.18 -3.24 3.14
C THR A 133 0.07 -4.70 2.75
N PRO A 134 0.58 -5.58 3.63
CA PRO A 134 0.80 -6.99 3.28
C PRO A 134 -0.50 -7.77 3.05
N LEU A 135 -1.63 -7.36 3.60
CA LEU A 135 -2.92 -7.97 3.28
C LEU A 135 -3.27 -7.71 1.80
N VAL A 136 -3.09 -6.48 1.32
CA VAL A 136 -3.26 -6.15 -0.10
C VAL A 136 -2.28 -6.92 -0.96
N SER A 137 -1.01 -7.03 -0.55
CA SER A 137 -0.01 -7.85 -1.26
C SER A 137 -0.44 -9.31 -1.38
N GLY A 138 -1.02 -9.89 -0.33
CA GLY A 138 -1.55 -11.24 -0.33
C GLY A 138 -2.73 -11.43 -1.29
N ILE A 139 -3.65 -10.45 -1.34
CA ILE A 139 -4.75 -10.44 -2.31
C ILE A 139 -4.21 -10.39 -3.74
N ILE A 140 -3.23 -9.51 -3.98
CA ILE A 140 -2.58 -9.40 -5.29
C ILE A 140 -1.90 -10.74 -5.69
N ALA A 141 -1.25 -11.43 -4.75
CA ALA A 141 -0.64 -12.72 -5.02
C ALA A 141 -1.68 -13.75 -5.50
N MET A 142 -2.85 -13.81 -4.86
CA MET A 142 -3.97 -14.67 -5.31
C MET A 142 -4.52 -14.23 -6.67
N MET A 143 -4.58 -12.93 -6.95
CA MET A 143 -4.98 -12.43 -8.28
C MET A 143 -4.01 -12.90 -9.36
N LEU A 144 -2.70 -12.80 -9.12
CA LEU A 144 -1.67 -13.20 -10.07
C LEU A 144 -1.58 -14.73 -10.23
N GLU A 145 -1.85 -15.48 -9.17
CA GLU A 145 -1.97 -16.96 -9.27
C GLU A 145 -3.13 -17.36 -10.18
N ASN A 146 -4.28 -16.71 -10.03
CA ASN A 146 -5.45 -16.97 -10.86
C ASN A 146 -5.27 -16.49 -12.32
N ASN A 147 -4.62 -15.35 -12.51
CA ASN A 147 -4.33 -14.81 -13.85
C ASN A 147 -2.93 -14.18 -13.89
N PRO A 148 -1.89 -14.96 -14.23
CA PRO A 148 -0.51 -14.47 -14.29
C PRO A 148 -0.24 -13.45 -15.43
N ASN A 149 -1.24 -13.22 -16.30
CA ASN A 149 -1.13 -12.26 -17.40
C ASN A 149 -1.53 -10.83 -17.03
N LEU A 150 -2.10 -10.60 -15.84
CA LEU A 150 -2.41 -9.26 -15.38
C LEU A 150 -1.15 -8.39 -15.39
N THR A 151 -1.24 -7.23 -16.03
CA THR A 151 -0.22 -6.19 -15.91
C THR A 151 -0.33 -5.49 -14.57
N TRP A 152 0.68 -4.72 -14.20
CA TRP A 152 0.64 -3.92 -12.98
C TRP A 152 -0.52 -2.91 -12.99
N ARG A 153 -0.92 -2.41 -14.17
CA ARG A 153 -2.10 -1.53 -14.31
C ARG A 153 -3.41 -2.30 -14.16
N ASP A 154 -3.50 -3.50 -14.74
CA ASP A 154 -4.69 -4.33 -14.55
C ASP A 154 -4.94 -4.63 -13.08
N VAL A 155 -3.86 -4.90 -12.32
CA VAL A 155 -3.96 -5.11 -10.86
C VAL A 155 -4.54 -3.90 -10.16
N GLN A 156 -4.07 -2.67 -10.47
CA GLN A 156 -4.63 -1.45 -9.91
C GLN A 156 -6.11 -1.30 -10.27
N HIS A 157 -6.48 -1.50 -11.54
CA HIS A 157 -7.87 -1.40 -11.97
C HIS A 157 -8.77 -2.44 -11.31
N VAL A 158 -8.33 -3.69 -11.18
CA VAL A 158 -9.10 -4.73 -10.51
C VAL A 158 -9.31 -4.36 -9.03
N LEU A 159 -8.26 -3.92 -8.33
CA LEU A 159 -8.39 -3.50 -6.92
C LEU A 159 -9.43 -2.38 -6.76
N VAL A 160 -9.36 -1.33 -7.58
CA VAL A 160 -10.31 -0.21 -7.51
C VAL A 160 -11.73 -0.65 -7.82
N ASN A 161 -11.92 -1.46 -8.88
CA ASN A 161 -13.26 -1.86 -9.33
C ASN A 161 -13.90 -2.95 -8.45
N SER A 162 -13.12 -3.71 -7.68
CA SER A 162 -13.60 -4.77 -6.80
C SER A 162 -13.67 -4.37 -5.32
N SER A 163 -13.16 -3.19 -4.96
CA SER A 163 -13.21 -2.69 -3.59
C SER A 163 -14.60 -2.19 -3.22
N ASP A 164 -15.05 -2.54 -2.04
CA ASP A 164 -16.29 -2.03 -1.48
C ASP A 164 -16.11 -0.62 -0.90
N VAL A 165 -17.12 0.23 -1.06
CA VAL A 165 -17.20 1.51 -0.37
C VAL A 165 -17.66 1.26 1.06
N VAL A 166 -16.73 1.15 1.99
CA VAL A 166 -17.05 1.04 3.43
C VAL A 166 -17.42 2.39 4.00
N ASN A 167 -18.29 2.41 5.04
CA ASN A 167 -18.76 3.66 5.65
C ASN A 167 -19.28 4.67 4.62
N SER A 168 -20.17 4.22 3.74
CA SER A 168 -20.68 4.98 2.58
C SER A 168 -21.39 6.29 2.94
N THR A 169 -21.80 6.47 4.20
CA THR A 169 -22.41 7.69 4.71
C THR A 169 -21.41 8.75 5.17
N ASN A 170 -20.11 8.44 5.16
CA ASN A 170 -19.08 9.41 5.54
C ASN A 170 -19.03 10.55 4.52
N SER A 171 -19.12 11.80 5.01
CA SER A 171 -19.10 12.99 4.16
C SER A 171 -17.77 13.24 3.43
N GLY A 172 -16.73 12.50 3.77
CA GLY A 172 -15.43 12.53 3.08
C GLY A 172 -15.41 11.77 1.75
N TRP A 173 -16.45 10.96 1.44
CA TRP A 173 -16.54 10.33 0.13
C TRP A 173 -16.86 11.36 -0.95
N LEU A 174 -15.98 11.47 -1.93
CA LEU A 174 -16.16 12.32 -3.10
C LEU A 174 -16.09 11.46 -4.35
N ILE A 175 -17.05 11.64 -5.25
CA ILE A 175 -16.96 11.07 -6.61
C ILE A 175 -16.09 12.04 -7.40
N ASN A 176 -14.89 11.64 -7.74
CA ASN A 176 -14.08 12.36 -8.70
C ASN A 176 -14.33 11.80 -10.11
N GLY A 177 -14.11 12.58 -11.13
CA GLY A 177 -14.33 12.19 -12.53
C GLY A 177 -13.18 11.41 -13.15
N ALA A 178 -12.33 10.76 -12.34
CA ALA A 178 -11.18 10.01 -12.83
C ALA A 178 -11.53 8.54 -13.10
#